data_20cf0f171091f8e1ec8f754efb2b5dd1
#
_entry.id   20cf0f171091f8e1ec8f754efb2b5dd1
#
_cell.length_a   1.000
_cell.length_b   1.000
_cell.length_c   1.000
_cell.angle_alpha   90.00
_cell.angle_beta   90.00
_cell.angle_gamma   90.00
#
_symmetry.space_group_name_H-M   'P 1'
#
loop_
_entity.id
_entity.type
_entity.pdbx_description
1 polymer ?
#
loop_
_entity_poly.entity_id
_entity_poly.type
_entity_poly.pdbx_seq_one_letter_code
_entity_poly.pdbx_strand_id
1 'polypeptide(L)'
;MPKKIDPEVRSRALRLLEAHGGEYTSLTAAAEAIAKQVGVGGETVRRWAVQAQVDAGARSGTTSKESAEIKRLKAENKQLREDVASLKAATTFFAGELDPRNR
;
A
#
# COMPACT_ATOMS: atom_id res chain seq x y z
N MET A 1 9.72 -15.54 9.06
CA MET A 1 8.83 -15.09 7.98
C MET A 1 7.57 -14.49 8.54
N PRO A 2 7.21 -13.28 8.11
CA PRO A 2 5.94 -12.72 8.55
C PRO A 2 4.80 -13.58 7.98
N LYS A 3 3.93 -14.03 8.85
CA LYS A 3 2.72 -14.73 8.44
C LYS A 3 1.76 -13.73 7.81
N LYS A 4 1.23 -14.08 6.66
CA LYS A 4 0.13 -13.31 6.08
C LYS A 4 -1.08 -13.42 7.01
N ILE A 5 -1.59 -12.28 7.43
CA ILE A 5 -2.78 -12.23 8.27
C ILE A 5 -3.99 -12.40 7.36
N ASP A 6 -4.91 -13.29 7.77
CA ASP A 6 -6.15 -13.53 7.05
C ASP A 6 -6.96 -12.22 6.98
N PRO A 7 -7.43 -11.80 5.81
CA PRO A 7 -8.27 -10.61 5.68
C PRO A 7 -9.53 -10.63 6.57
N GLU A 8 -10.03 -11.80 6.91
CA GLU A 8 -11.17 -11.92 7.82
C GLU A 8 -10.85 -11.51 9.24
N VAL A 9 -9.62 -11.73 9.70
CA VAL A 9 -9.14 -11.29 11.01
C VAL A 9 -9.17 -9.77 11.07
N ARG A 10 -8.70 -9.12 10.02
CA ARG A 10 -8.74 -7.65 9.91
C ARG A 10 -10.17 -7.13 9.94
N SER A 11 -11.06 -7.71 9.15
CA SER A 11 -12.47 -7.32 9.10
C SER A 11 -13.14 -7.49 10.46
N ARG A 12 -12.86 -8.59 11.14
CA ARG A 12 -13.41 -8.86 12.47
C ARG A 12 -12.89 -7.85 13.50
N ALA A 13 -11.59 -7.57 13.48
CA ALA A 13 -10.99 -6.59 14.39
C ALA A 13 -11.62 -5.21 14.20
N LEU A 14 -11.81 -4.77 12.96
CA LEU A 14 -12.42 -3.48 12.64
C LEU A 14 -13.89 -3.42 13.08
N ARG A 15 -14.63 -4.50 12.91
CA ARG A 15 -16.02 -4.57 13.40
C ARG A 15 -16.10 -4.48 14.92
N LEU A 16 -15.19 -5.15 15.64
CA LEU A 16 -15.13 -5.09 17.09
C LEU A 16 -14.75 -3.69 17.58
N LEU A 17 -13.84 -3.02 16.89
CA LEU A 17 -13.48 -1.63 17.19
C LEU A 17 -14.67 -0.70 17.00
N GLU A 18 -15.41 -0.86 15.93
CA GLU A 18 -16.60 -0.04 15.66
C GLU A 18 -17.67 -0.25 16.72
N ALA A 19 -17.91 -1.50 17.13
CA ALA A 19 -18.92 -1.84 18.10
C ALA A 19 -18.54 -1.47 19.53
N HIS A 20 -17.29 -1.63 19.91
CA HIS A 20 -16.84 -1.53 21.31
C HIS A 20 -15.76 -0.49 21.58
N GLY A 21 -15.26 0.19 20.57
CA GLY A 21 -14.17 1.16 20.71
C GLY A 21 -14.44 2.27 21.70
N GLY A 22 -15.71 2.68 21.82
CA GLY A 22 -16.13 3.72 22.76
C GLY A 22 -16.08 3.33 24.24
N GLU A 23 -15.92 2.03 24.52
CA GLU A 23 -15.82 1.51 25.89
C GLU A 23 -14.41 1.69 26.49
N TYR A 24 -13.44 2.06 25.67
CA TYR A 24 -12.05 2.21 26.06
C TYR A 24 -11.66 3.68 26.12
N THR A 25 -10.62 3.98 26.92
CA THR A 25 -10.16 5.34 27.14
C THR A 25 -9.41 5.93 25.96
N SER A 26 -8.87 5.08 25.08
CA SER A 26 -8.12 5.51 23.90
C SER A 26 -8.18 4.46 22.81
N LEU A 27 -7.83 4.87 21.59
CA LEU A 27 -7.73 3.96 20.46
C LEU A 27 -6.67 2.87 20.73
N THR A 28 -5.54 3.24 21.34
CA THR A 28 -4.48 2.30 21.69
C THR A 28 -4.98 1.22 22.65
N ALA A 29 -5.71 1.61 23.68
CA ALA A 29 -6.29 0.66 24.65
C ALA A 29 -7.30 -0.27 23.98
N ALA A 30 -8.16 0.26 23.13
CA ALA A 30 -9.14 -0.52 22.38
C ALA A 30 -8.44 -1.51 21.45
N ALA A 31 -7.42 -1.05 20.73
CA ALA A 31 -6.66 -1.88 19.79
C ALA A 31 -5.95 -3.04 20.51
N GLU A 32 -5.36 -2.78 21.65
CA GLU A 32 -4.69 -3.83 22.44
C GLU A 32 -5.66 -4.88 22.93
N ALA A 33 -6.83 -4.47 23.43
CA ALA A 33 -7.86 -5.40 23.92
C ALA A 33 -8.40 -6.27 22.78
N ILE A 34 -8.69 -5.69 21.65
CA ILE A 34 -9.22 -6.40 20.49
C ILE A 34 -8.16 -7.31 19.87
N ALA A 35 -6.90 -6.87 19.84
CA ALA A 35 -5.78 -7.66 19.34
C ALA A 35 -5.67 -8.99 20.11
N LYS A 36 -5.85 -8.97 21.40
CA LYS A 36 -5.84 -10.19 22.23
C LYS A 36 -6.96 -11.15 21.83
N GLN A 37 -8.11 -10.61 21.49
CA GLN A 37 -9.28 -11.44 21.09
C GLN A 37 -9.08 -12.08 19.73
N VAL A 38 -8.47 -11.37 18.78
CA VAL A 38 -8.28 -11.88 17.41
C VAL A 38 -6.93 -12.54 17.16
N GLY A 39 -6.02 -12.49 18.14
CA GLY A 39 -4.75 -13.18 18.08
C GLY A 39 -3.66 -12.49 17.25
N VAL A 40 -3.68 -11.17 17.19
CA VAL A 40 -2.67 -10.37 16.49
C VAL A 40 -2.06 -9.33 17.43
N GLY A 41 -1.04 -8.61 16.98
CA GLY A 41 -0.41 -7.56 17.77
C GLY A 41 -1.29 -6.31 17.87
N GLY A 42 -1.22 -5.63 19.03
CA GLY A 42 -1.97 -4.39 19.25
C GLY A 42 -1.63 -3.28 18.27
N GLU A 43 -0.36 -3.17 17.90
CA GLU A 43 0.10 -2.18 16.92
C GLU A 43 -0.49 -2.45 15.53
N THR A 44 -0.65 -3.71 15.18
CA THR A 44 -1.29 -4.10 13.91
C THR A 44 -2.74 -3.65 13.87
N VAL A 45 -3.50 -3.92 14.93
CA VAL A 45 -4.91 -3.49 15.03
C VAL A 45 -5.00 -1.96 15.02
N ARG A 46 -4.12 -1.28 15.74
CA ARG A 46 -4.08 0.18 15.76
C ARG A 46 -3.86 0.75 14.37
N ARG A 47 -2.91 0.19 13.61
CA ARG A 47 -2.67 0.62 12.23
C ARG A 47 -3.87 0.42 11.33
N TRP A 48 -4.55 -0.70 11.47
CA TRP A 48 -5.78 -0.97 10.72
C TRP A 48 -6.86 0.06 11.04
N ALA A 49 -7.02 0.40 12.33
CA ALA A 49 -8.00 1.37 12.77
C ALA A 49 -7.71 2.77 12.23
N VAL A 50 -6.45 3.21 12.29
CA VAL A 50 -6.03 4.51 11.75
C VAL A 50 -6.27 4.56 10.24
N GLN A 51 -5.89 3.51 9.52
CA GLN A 51 -6.11 3.45 8.08
C GLN A 51 -7.60 3.47 7.72
N ALA A 52 -8.42 2.77 8.49
CA ALA A 52 -9.87 2.79 8.28
C ALA A 52 -10.46 4.19 8.49
N GLN A 53 -9.95 4.94 9.46
CA GLN A 53 -10.36 6.32 9.69
C GLN A 53 -9.95 7.24 8.53
N VAL A 54 -8.75 7.04 7.99
CA VAL A 54 -8.28 7.79 6.82
C VAL A 54 -9.17 7.47 5.61
N ASP A 55 -9.43 6.20 5.36
CA ASP A 55 -10.26 5.76 4.23
C ASP A 55 -11.70 6.28 4.32
N ALA A 56 -12.21 6.45 5.54
CA ALA A 56 -13.54 7.01 5.80
C ALA A 56 -13.56 8.55 5.78
N GLY A 57 -12.41 9.20 5.60
CA GLY A 57 -12.32 10.66 5.60
C GLY A 57 -12.33 11.30 6.99
N ALA A 58 -12.32 10.51 8.06
CA ALA A 58 -12.34 11.02 9.43
C ALA A 58 -10.95 11.48 9.93
N ARG A 59 -9.90 11.15 9.20
CA ARG A 59 -8.52 11.50 9.54
C ARG A 59 -7.75 11.81 8.26
N SER A 60 -6.85 12.80 8.33
CA SER A 60 -5.97 13.12 7.21
C SER A 60 -4.95 12.01 6.97
N GLY A 61 -4.62 11.74 5.74
CA GLY A 61 -3.63 10.76 5.33
C GLY A 61 -3.93 10.21 3.95
N THR A 62 -3.06 9.36 3.47
CA THR A 62 -3.23 8.69 2.17
C THR A 62 -4.17 7.50 2.33
N THR A 63 -5.28 7.50 1.60
CA THR A 63 -6.22 6.38 1.64
C THR A 63 -5.58 5.12 1.03
N SER A 64 -6.15 3.96 1.34
CA SER A 64 -5.72 2.69 0.76
C SER A 64 -5.87 2.71 -0.76
N LYS A 65 -6.93 3.32 -1.26
CA LYS A 65 -7.17 3.49 -2.70
C LYS A 65 -6.10 4.36 -3.35
N GLU A 66 -5.77 5.49 -2.72
CA GLU A 66 -4.71 6.39 -3.20
C GLU A 66 -3.34 5.70 -3.17
N SER A 67 -3.03 4.94 -2.11
CA SER A 67 -1.78 4.17 -2.01
C SER A 67 -1.65 3.17 -3.15
N ALA A 68 -2.72 2.43 -3.45
CA ALA A 68 -2.75 1.47 -4.55
C ALA A 68 -2.52 2.18 -5.90
N GLU A 69 -3.16 3.33 -6.08
CA GLU A 69 -3.01 4.14 -7.30
C GLU A 69 -1.59 4.67 -7.46
N ILE A 70 -0.99 5.17 -6.38
CA ILE A 70 0.41 5.63 -6.40
C ILE A 70 1.34 4.49 -6.78
N LYS A 71 1.15 3.32 -6.20
CA LYS A 71 1.97 2.14 -6.50
C LYS A 71 1.84 1.75 -7.97
N ARG A 72 0.62 1.75 -8.49
CA ARG A 72 0.34 1.45 -9.90
C ARG A 72 1.03 2.45 -10.83
N LEU A 73 0.92 3.74 -10.52
CA LEU A 73 1.51 4.81 -11.32
C LEU A 73 3.04 4.77 -11.28
N LYS A 74 3.63 4.44 -10.14
CA LYS A 74 5.09 4.27 -10.04
C LYS A 74 5.59 3.12 -10.90
N ALA A 75 4.87 1.98 -10.89
CA ALA A 75 5.22 0.82 -11.71
C ALA A 75 5.10 1.14 -13.20
N GLU A 76 4.02 1.81 -13.58
CA GLU A 76 3.77 2.25 -14.95
C GLU A 76 4.83 3.25 -15.42
N ASN A 77 5.20 4.20 -14.56
CA ASN A 77 6.24 5.17 -14.84
C ASN A 77 7.59 4.49 -15.08
N LYS A 78 7.95 3.53 -14.24
CA LYS A 78 9.17 2.74 -14.40
C LYS A 78 9.18 2.01 -15.74
N GLN A 79 8.07 1.36 -16.10
CA GLN A 79 7.95 0.64 -17.37
C GLN A 79 8.11 1.58 -18.55
N LEU A 80 7.47 2.74 -18.52
CA LEU A 80 7.56 3.73 -19.59
C LEU A 80 8.99 4.27 -19.76
N ARG A 81 9.70 4.48 -18.66
CA ARG A 81 11.10 4.92 -18.70
C ARG A 81 12.00 3.84 -19.31
N GLU A 82 11.76 2.58 -18.97
CA GLU A 82 12.49 1.45 -19.55
C GLU A 82 12.21 1.33 -21.05
N ASP A 83 10.95 1.52 -21.46
CA ASP A 83 10.57 1.50 -22.87
C ASP A 83 11.24 2.62 -23.66
N VAL A 84 11.28 3.83 -23.09
CA VAL A 84 11.95 4.97 -23.71
C VAL A 84 13.46 4.68 -23.85
N ALA A 85 14.10 4.14 -22.81
CA ALA A 85 15.52 3.79 -22.86
C ALA A 85 15.79 2.74 -23.94
N SER A 86 14.94 1.71 -24.05
CA SER A 86 15.07 0.68 -25.08
C SER A 86 14.90 1.26 -26.48
N LEU A 87 13.93 2.14 -26.68
CA LEU A 87 13.71 2.79 -27.97
C LEU A 87 14.86 3.70 -28.36
N LYS A 88 15.43 4.45 -27.40
CA LYS A 88 16.59 5.28 -27.65
C LYS A 88 17.80 4.44 -28.03
N ALA A 89 18.04 3.33 -27.35
CA ALA A 89 19.12 2.41 -27.65
C ALA A 89 18.98 1.83 -29.08
N ALA A 90 17.77 1.42 -29.45
CA ALA A 90 17.48 0.90 -30.78
C ALA A 90 17.70 1.97 -31.86
N THR A 91 17.26 3.20 -31.59
CA THR A 91 17.45 4.32 -32.51
C THR A 91 18.94 4.61 -32.74
N THR A 92 19.73 4.62 -31.69
CA THR A 92 21.16 4.81 -31.75
C THR A 92 21.84 3.70 -32.54
N PHE A 93 21.44 2.45 -32.30
CA PHE A 93 21.96 1.29 -33.04
C PHE A 93 21.65 1.42 -34.53
N PHE A 94 20.41 1.68 -34.91
CA PHE A 94 20.02 1.81 -36.30
C PHE A 94 20.69 3.02 -37.00
N ALA A 95 20.82 4.13 -36.31
CA ALA A 95 21.53 5.29 -36.83
C ALA A 95 23.00 4.96 -37.15
N GLY A 96 23.67 4.20 -36.26
CA GLY A 96 25.03 3.73 -36.47
C GLY A 96 25.14 2.78 -37.67
N GLU A 97 24.20 1.87 -37.82
CA GLU A 97 24.17 0.91 -38.94
C GLU A 97 23.95 1.60 -40.28
N LEU A 98 23.18 2.68 -40.30
CA LEU A 98 22.87 3.41 -41.51
C LEU A 98 23.90 4.50 -41.84
N ASP A 99 24.84 4.80 -40.94
CA ASP A 99 25.89 5.79 -41.17
C ASP A 99 26.93 5.25 -42.16
N PRO A 100 27.15 5.89 -43.32
CA PRO A 100 28.13 5.43 -44.28
C PRO A 100 29.56 5.43 -43.73
N ARG A 101 29.84 6.13 -42.66
CA ARG A 101 31.16 6.17 -42.00
C ARG A 101 31.37 4.99 -41.05
N ASN A 102 30.32 4.29 -40.69
CA ASN A 102 30.38 3.17 -39.77
C ASN A 102 30.59 1.88 -40.54
N ARG A 103 31.85 1.57 -40.85
CA ARG A 103 32.23 0.36 -41.60
C ARG A 103 33.06 -0.59 -40.75
#